data_843c90e8108865d5abf0216d14500ee3
#
_entry.id   843c90e8108865d5abf0216d14500ee3
#
_cell.length_a   1.000
_cell.length_b   1.000
_cell.length_c   1.000
_cell.angle_alpha   90.00
_cell.angle_beta   90.00
_cell.angle_gamma   90.00
#
_symmetry.space_group_name_H-M   'P 1'
#
loop_
_entity.id
_entity.type
_entity.pdbx_description
1 polymer ?
#
loop_
_entity_poly.entity_id
_entity_poly.type
_entity_poly.pdbx_seq_one_letter_code
_entity_poly.pdbx_strand_id
1 'polypeptide(L)'
;MITGILLASLAGLLVSVQTVFNSKVNVYNNSWSTTTLVLGMGFLASFVLGFITQGSSMFNLEGIKLWYIFSGLIGVGVVFCLVHAMKNLDPTFAISIVVTAQLGTALLWDSLGVLGLEKIPFSWNKLFGVIVIILGIVVFKLGDFRRDHIKNQAPSA
;
A
#
# COMPACT_ATOMS: atom_id res chain seq x y z
N MET A 1 -4.50 -3.85 22.56
CA MET A 1 -5.33 -3.25 21.50
C MET A 1 -4.90 -1.81 21.12
N ILE A 2 -4.82 -0.86 22.04
CA ILE A 2 -4.48 0.54 21.76
C ILE A 2 -3.12 0.68 21.06
N THR A 3 -2.10 0.01 21.54
CA THR A 3 -0.75 0.01 20.93
C THR A 3 -0.78 -0.46 19.48
N GLY A 4 -1.54 -1.51 19.17
CA GLY A 4 -1.69 -2.01 17.79
C GLY A 4 -2.36 -0.99 16.86
N ILE A 5 -3.40 -0.30 17.36
CA ILE A 5 -4.09 0.76 16.59
C ILE A 5 -3.14 1.93 16.33
N LEU A 6 -2.37 2.37 17.32
CA LEU A 6 -1.40 3.45 17.16
C LEU A 6 -0.30 3.10 16.16
N LEU A 7 0.25 1.89 16.24
CA LEU A 7 1.26 1.43 15.29
C LEU A 7 0.71 1.30 13.86
N ALA A 8 -0.50 0.77 13.71
CA ALA A 8 -1.15 0.68 12.40
C ALA A 8 -1.42 2.07 11.80
N SER A 9 -1.86 3.04 12.62
CA SER A 9 -2.06 4.41 12.18
C SER A 9 -0.74 5.07 11.76
N LEU A 10 0.32 4.87 12.54
CA LEU A 10 1.65 5.37 12.21
C LEU A 10 2.18 4.75 10.90
N ALA A 11 2.00 3.44 10.71
CA ALA A 11 2.38 2.76 9.47
C ALA A 11 1.64 3.35 8.27
N GLY A 12 0.33 3.61 8.39
CA GLY A 12 -0.47 4.24 7.34
C GLY A 12 0.03 5.65 6.98
N LEU A 13 0.39 6.46 7.99
CA LEU A 13 0.99 7.78 7.76
C LEU A 13 2.33 7.68 7.03
N LEU A 14 3.21 6.78 7.45
CA LEU A 14 4.52 6.57 6.81
C LEU A 14 4.38 6.09 5.37
N VAL A 15 3.46 5.15 5.10
CA VAL A 15 3.15 4.70 3.74
C VAL A 15 2.64 5.85 2.88
N SER A 16 1.78 6.71 3.42
CA SER A 16 1.27 7.89 2.70
C SER A 16 2.41 8.85 2.33
N VAL A 17 3.27 9.19 3.28
CA VAL A 17 4.45 10.04 3.03
C VAL A 17 5.36 9.40 1.97
N GLN A 18 5.70 8.12 2.13
CA GLN A 18 6.51 7.37 1.16
C GLN A 18 5.91 7.41 -0.23
N THR A 19 4.59 7.26 -0.35
CA THR A 19 3.90 7.25 -1.64
C THR A 19 3.98 8.61 -2.33
N VAL A 20 3.85 9.71 -1.59
CA VAL A 20 4.03 11.07 -2.14
C VAL A 20 5.46 11.28 -2.63
N PHE A 21 6.48 10.85 -1.86
CA PHE A 21 7.88 10.91 -2.31
C PHE A 21 8.10 10.08 -3.58
N ASN A 22 7.60 8.85 -3.62
CA ASN A 22 7.71 7.97 -4.79
C ASN A 22 7.07 8.61 -6.03
N SER A 23 5.91 9.25 -5.86
CA SER A 23 5.24 10.00 -6.94
C SER A 23 6.13 11.12 -7.48
N LYS A 24 6.76 11.89 -6.61
CA LYS A 24 7.69 12.96 -7.00
C LYS A 24 8.93 12.43 -7.72
N VAL A 25 9.57 11.41 -7.20
CA VAL A 25 10.73 10.76 -7.85
C VAL A 25 10.37 10.21 -9.22
N ASN A 26 9.15 9.63 -9.35
CA ASN A 26 8.68 9.03 -10.59
C ASN A 26 8.38 10.05 -11.71
N VAL A 27 8.24 11.33 -11.38
CA VAL A 27 8.14 12.42 -12.38
C VAL A 27 9.46 12.60 -13.15
N TYR A 28 10.59 12.43 -12.46
CA TYR A 28 11.93 12.61 -13.04
C TYR A 28 12.54 11.33 -13.58
N ASN A 29 12.00 10.17 -13.21
CA ASN A 29 12.53 8.85 -13.53
C ASN A 29 11.44 7.93 -14.10
N ASN A 30 11.87 6.78 -14.65
CA ASN A 30 10.91 5.74 -15.01
C ASN A 30 10.48 4.92 -13.77
N SER A 31 9.37 4.19 -13.90
CA SER A 31 8.81 3.40 -12.78
C SER A 31 9.77 2.33 -12.26
N TRP A 32 10.59 1.72 -13.12
CA TRP A 32 11.58 0.75 -12.71
C TRP A 32 12.70 1.35 -11.88
N SER A 33 13.25 2.48 -12.30
CA SER A 33 14.29 3.20 -11.54
C SER A 33 13.77 3.66 -10.17
N THR A 34 12.55 4.19 -10.13
CA THR A 34 11.92 4.58 -8.86
C THR A 34 11.72 3.38 -7.94
N THR A 35 11.20 2.25 -8.47
CA THR A 35 11.02 1.02 -7.71
C THR A 35 12.34 0.49 -7.15
N THR A 36 13.38 0.45 -7.97
CA THR A 36 14.72 -0.01 -7.56
C THR A 36 15.30 0.88 -6.47
N LEU A 37 15.17 2.20 -6.60
CA LEU A 37 15.64 3.17 -5.61
C LEU A 37 14.91 2.97 -4.28
N VAL A 38 13.60 2.89 -4.30
CA VAL A 38 12.78 2.74 -3.08
C VAL A 38 13.08 1.43 -2.36
N LEU A 39 13.10 0.32 -3.10
CA LEU A 39 13.39 -1.00 -2.52
C LEU A 39 14.84 -1.14 -2.09
N GLY A 40 15.78 -0.55 -2.84
CA GLY A 40 17.20 -0.53 -2.47
C GLY A 40 17.46 0.25 -1.19
N MET A 41 16.90 1.44 -1.05
CA MET A 41 16.98 2.22 0.18
C MET A 41 16.29 1.51 1.35
N GLY A 42 15.12 0.91 1.11
CA GLY A 42 14.41 0.11 2.11
C GLY A 42 15.24 -1.09 2.57
N PHE A 43 15.88 -1.79 1.65
CA PHE A 43 16.79 -2.89 1.95
C PHE A 43 17.98 -2.42 2.82
N LEU A 44 18.66 -1.35 2.41
CA LEU A 44 19.79 -0.81 3.18
C LEU A 44 19.38 -0.41 4.60
N ALA A 45 18.28 0.32 4.74
CA ALA A 45 17.78 0.74 6.04
C ALA A 45 17.41 -0.46 6.92
N SER A 46 16.67 -1.44 6.38
CA SER A 46 16.27 -2.63 7.13
C SER A 46 17.47 -3.51 7.49
N PHE A 47 18.46 -3.63 6.59
CA PHE A 47 19.68 -4.38 6.83
C PHE A 47 20.49 -3.77 7.98
N VAL A 48 20.73 -2.45 7.94
CA VAL A 48 21.47 -1.74 8.99
C VAL A 48 20.77 -1.87 10.34
N LEU A 49 19.45 -1.59 10.38
CA LEU A 49 18.67 -1.71 11.62
C LEU A 49 18.64 -3.15 12.15
N GLY A 50 18.44 -4.12 11.27
CA GLY A 50 18.47 -5.53 11.64
C GLY A 50 19.83 -5.97 12.19
N PHE A 51 20.91 -5.53 11.55
CA PHE A 51 22.26 -5.84 12.00
C PHE A 51 22.59 -5.21 13.38
N ILE A 52 22.15 -3.97 13.61
CA ILE A 52 22.36 -3.29 14.91
C ILE A 52 21.54 -3.97 16.02
N THR A 53 20.30 -4.41 15.72
CA THR A 53 19.43 -4.97 16.77
C THR A 53 19.64 -6.45 17.01
N GLN A 54 19.98 -7.23 16.01
CA GLN A 54 20.08 -8.69 16.08
C GLN A 54 21.50 -9.23 15.83
N GLY A 55 22.40 -8.41 15.30
CA GLY A 55 23.75 -8.85 14.96
C GLY A 55 23.76 -10.02 13.96
N SER A 56 24.64 -11.00 14.19
CA SER A 56 24.75 -12.19 13.32
C SER A 56 23.54 -13.13 13.39
N SER A 57 22.69 -13.03 14.41
CA SER A 57 21.47 -13.86 14.52
C SER A 57 20.42 -13.52 13.46
N MET A 58 20.53 -12.34 12.82
CA MET A 58 19.70 -11.96 11.68
C MET A 58 19.77 -12.96 10.51
N PHE A 59 20.89 -13.67 10.37
CA PHE A 59 21.10 -14.67 9.31
C PHE A 59 20.68 -16.09 9.70
N ASN A 60 20.16 -16.28 10.90
CA ASN A 60 19.64 -17.58 11.30
C ASN A 60 18.26 -17.80 10.64
N LEU A 61 18.29 -18.58 9.55
CA LEU A 61 17.10 -18.91 8.75
C LEU A 61 16.51 -20.28 9.12
N GLU A 62 16.84 -20.83 10.30
CA GLU A 62 16.31 -22.11 10.75
C GLU A 62 14.78 -22.04 10.86
N GLY A 63 14.11 -22.96 10.19
CA GLY A 63 12.64 -23.04 10.19
C GLY A 63 11.93 -22.17 9.16
N ILE A 64 12.62 -21.37 8.36
CA ILE A 64 12.01 -20.58 7.29
C ILE A 64 11.69 -21.50 6.10
N LYS A 65 10.40 -21.59 5.77
CA LYS A 65 9.96 -22.28 4.57
C LYS A 65 10.33 -21.48 3.32
N LEU A 66 10.82 -22.15 2.29
CA LEU A 66 11.25 -21.53 1.02
C LEU A 66 10.17 -20.62 0.39
N TRP A 67 8.90 -20.91 0.64
CA TRP A 67 7.76 -20.11 0.20
C TRP A 67 7.80 -18.66 0.68
N TYR A 68 8.33 -18.38 1.87
CA TYR A 68 8.37 -17.04 2.42
C TYR A 68 9.37 -16.12 1.72
N ILE A 69 10.34 -16.68 1.00
CA ILE A 69 11.27 -15.92 0.15
C ILE A 69 10.53 -15.19 -0.97
N PHE A 70 9.44 -15.78 -1.49
CA PHE A 70 8.62 -15.16 -2.53
C PHE A 70 7.88 -13.90 -2.05
N SER A 71 7.74 -13.67 -0.74
CA SER A 71 7.10 -12.46 -0.22
C SER A 71 7.84 -11.19 -0.68
N GLY A 72 9.17 -11.23 -0.74
CA GLY A 72 9.97 -10.13 -1.27
C GLY A 72 9.69 -9.83 -2.74
N LEU A 73 9.51 -10.87 -3.57
CA LEU A 73 9.16 -10.72 -4.98
C LEU A 73 7.79 -10.09 -5.16
N ILE A 74 6.81 -10.49 -4.35
CA ILE A 74 5.48 -9.86 -4.31
C ILE A 74 5.61 -8.38 -3.94
N GLY A 75 6.47 -8.05 -2.97
CA GLY A 75 6.74 -6.66 -2.57
C GLY A 75 7.25 -5.79 -3.71
N VAL A 76 8.13 -6.33 -4.58
CA VAL A 76 8.59 -5.65 -5.80
C VAL A 76 7.39 -5.33 -6.71
N GLY A 77 6.52 -6.32 -6.95
CA GLY A 77 5.32 -6.14 -7.75
C GLY A 77 4.39 -5.06 -7.19
N VAL A 78 4.16 -5.05 -5.88
CA VAL A 78 3.32 -4.05 -5.20
C VAL A 78 3.87 -2.64 -5.41
N VAL A 79 5.16 -2.42 -5.13
CA VAL A 79 5.78 -1.10 -5.28
C VAL A 79 5.78 -0.65 -6.74
N PHE A 80 6.14 -1.54 -7.67
CA PHE A 80 6.14 -1.24 -9.10
C PHE A 80 4.74 -0.84 -9.61
N CYS A 81 3.71 -1.64 -9.28
CA CYS A 81 2.34 -1.34 -9.69
C CYS A 81 1.86 0.00 -9.11
N LEU A 82 2.14 0.27 -7.84
CA LEU A 82 1.75 1.53 -7.19
C LEU A 82 2.46 2.73 -7.82
N VAL A 83 3.78 2.65 -8.01
CA VAL A 83 4.58 3.69 -8.66
C VAL A 83 4.11 3.94 -10.10
N HIS A 84 3.79 2.87 -10.84
CA HIS A 84 3.30 2.99 -12.21
C HIS A 84 1.89 3.58 -12.27
N ALA A 85 1.01 3.20 -11.35
CA ALA A 85 -0.35 3.74 -11.26
C ALA A 85 -0.35 5.26 -11.04
N MET A 86 0.58 5.78 -10.23
CA MET A 86 0.73 7.21 -9.96
C MET A 86 1.20 8.06 -11.15
N LYS A 87 1.53 7.46 -12.30
CA LYS A 87 1.74 8.20 -13.54
C LYS A 87 0.44 8.69 -14.16
N ASN A 88 -0.64 7.95 -13.93
CA ASN A 88 -1.94 8.18 -14.55
C ASN A 88 -3.03 8.58 -13.55
N LEU A 89 -2.75 8.44 -12.26
CA LEU A 89 -3.68 8.71 -11.17
C LEU A 89 -3.03 9.62 -10.14
N ASP A 90 -3.84 10.48 -9.53
CA ASP A 90 -3.40 11.24 -8.37
C ASP A 90 -3.02 10.31 -7.22
N PRO A 91 -1.96 10.63 -6.43
CA PRO A 91 -1.50 9.78 -5.34
C PRO A 91 -2.60 9.40 -4.35
N THR A 92 -3.48 10.34 -3.99
CA THR A 92 -4.60 10.10 -3.07
C THR A 92 -5.58 9.08 -3.62
N PHE A 93 -5.91 9.17 -4.91
CA PHE A 93 -6.83 8.24 -5.56
C PHE A 93 -6.20 6.86 -5.72
N ALA A 94 -4.92 6.79 -6.11
CA ALA A 94 -4.19 5.52 -6.21
C ALA A 94 -4.12 4.79 -4.86
N ILE A 95 -3.79 5.49 -3.77
CA ILE A 95 -3.77 4.91 -2.42
C ILE A 95 -5.15 4.41 -2.01
N SER A 96 -6.21 5.16 -2.30
CA SER A 96 -7.57 4.78 -1.95
C SER A 96 -7.99 3.47 -2.63
N ILE A 97 -7.64 3.28 -3.91
CA ILE A 97 -7.89 2.03 -4.65
C ILE A 97 -7.11 0.88 -4.02
N VAL A 98 -5.82 1.09 -3.72
CA VAL A 98 -4.96 0.05 -3.11
C VAL A 98 -5.51 -0.39 -1.76
N VAL A 99 -5.86 0.55 -0.87
CA VAL A 99 -6.43 0.23 0.45
C VAL A 99 -7.73 -0.56 0.31
N THR A 100 -8.62 -0.17 -0.62
CA THR A 100 -9.86 -0.89 -0.87
C THR A 100 -9.62 -2.30 -1.37
N ALA A 101 -8.70 -2.48 -2.32
CA ALA A 101 -8.32 -3.80 -2.82
C ALA A 101 -7.71 -4.67 -1.72
N GLN A 102 -6.86 -4.10 -0.86
CA GLN A 102 -6.28 -4.79 0.29
C GLN A 102 -7.37 -5.25 1.28
N LEU A 103 -8.31 -4.37 1.63
CA LEU A 103 -9.41 -4.72 2.53
C LEU A 103 -10.32 -5.81 1.95
N GLY A 104 -10.67 -5.70 0.66
CA GLY A 104 -11.47 -6.72 -0.03
C GLY A 104 -10.76 -8.08 -0.05
N THR A 105 -9.47 -8.09 -0.38
CA THR A 105 -8.66 -9.30 -0.39
C THR A 105 -8.49 -9.88 1.03
N ALA A 106 -8.29 -9.03 2.04
CA ALA A 106 -8.20 -9.48 3.43
C ALA A 106 -9.48 -10.18 3.88
N LEU A 107 -10.66 -9.66 3.53
CA LEU A 107 -11.94 -10.32 3.81
C LEU A 107 -12.06 -11.70 3.15
N LEU A 108 -11.56 -11.84 1.93
CA LEU A 108 -11.54 -13.14 1.25
C LEU A 108 -10.62 -14.13 1.96
N TRP A 109 -9.40 -13.72 2.33
CA TRP A 109 -8.45 -14.57 3.04
C TRP A 109 -8.96 -14.98 4.42
N ASP A 110 -9.55 -14.05 5.20
CA ASP A 110 -10.18 -14.31 6.49
C ASP A 110 -11.30 -15.35 6.35
N SER A 111 -12.12 -15.25 5.31
CA SER A 111 -13.27 -16.14 5.08
C SER A 111 -12.85 -17.54 4.65
N LEU A 112 -11.78 -17.64 3.85
CA LEU A 112 -11.28 -18.90 3.31
C LEU A 112 -10.39 -19.65 4.32
N GLY A 113 -9.74 -18.94 5.25
CA GLY A 113 -8.79 -19.52 6.20
C GLY A 113 -7.56 -20.13 5.51
N VAL A 114 -7.13 -19.57 4.39
CA VAL A 114 -6.00 -20.08 3.59
C VAL A 114 -4.67 -19.70 4.24
N LEU A 115 -3.60 -20.41 3.92
CA LEU A 115 -2.22 -20.20 4.41
C LEU A 115 -2.05 -20.45 5.93
N GLY A 116 -2.96 -21.19 6.57
CA GLY A 116 -2.88 -21.48 8.00
C GLY A 116 -3.41 -20.36 8.89
N LEU A 117 -4.12 -19.40 8.30
CA LEU A 117 -4.84 -18.37 9.06
C LEU A 117 -6.07 -18.96 9.73
N GLU A 118 -6.37 -18.46 10.93
CA GLU A 118 -7.59 -18.82 11.63
C GLU A 118 -8.80 -18.37 10.81
N LYS A 119 -9.70 -19.33 10.50
CA LYS A 119 -10.89 -19.03 9.70
C LYS A 119 -11.83 -18.14 10.51
N ILE A 120 -11.93 -16.89 10.12
CA ILE A 120 -12.86 -15.94 10.73
C ILE A 120 -14.17 -15.99 9.95
N PRO A 121 -15.32 -16.27 10.57
CA PRO A 121 -16.59 -16.32 9.88
C PRO A 121 -16.89 -14.99 9.19
N PHE A 122 -17.44 -15.10 8.00
CA PHE A 122 -17.83 -13.93 7.20
C PHE A 122 -18.80 -13.05 8.01
N SER A 123 -18.49 -11.78 8.12
CA SER A 123 -19.31 -10.80 8.83
C SER A 123 -19.88 -9.77 7.85
N TRP A 124 -21.20 -9.66 7.83
CA TRP A 124 -21.90 -8.64 7.05
C TRP A 124 -21.45 -7.23 7.40
N ASN A 125 -21.09 -6.98 8.66
CA ASN A 125 -20.58 -5.67 9.09
C ASN A 125 -19.26 -5.29 8.41
N LYS A 126 -18.36 -6.29 8.21
CA LYS A 126 -17.10 -6.07 7.49
C LYS A 126 -17.35 -5.74 6.01
N LEU A 127 -18.25 -6.48 5.37
CA LEU A 127 -18.64 -6.22 3.97
C LEU A 127 -19.25 -4.83 3.82
N PHE A 128 -20.13 -4.44 4.74
CA PHE A 128 -20.74 -3.12 4.75
C PHE A 128 -19.68 -2.01 4.88
N GLY A 129 -18.68 -2.20 5.75
CA GLY A 129 -17.55 -1.28 5.89
C GLY A 129 -16.78 -1.09 4.58
N VAL A 130 -16.49 -2.16 3.85
CA VAL A 130 -15.79 -2.09 2.55
C VAL A 130 -16.65 -1.36 1.51
N ILE A 131 -17.96 -1.64 1.46
CA ILE A 131 -18.88 -0.95 0.56
C ILE A 131 -18.90 0.56 0.84
N VAL A 132 -18.94 0.96 2.09
CA VAL A 132 -18.91 2.38 2.49
C VAL A 132 -17.62 3.05 2.03
N ILE A 133 -16.47 2.37 2.15
CA ILE A 133 -15.18 2.87 1.67
C ILE A 133 -15.21 3.04 0.15
N ILE A 134 -15.70 2.06 -0.59
CA ILE A 134 -15.84 2.13 -2.07
C ILE A 134 -16.71 3.32 -2.47
N LEU A 135 -17.86 3.48 -1.82
CA LEU A 135 -18.75 4.60 -2.08
C LEU A 135 -18.07 5.95 -1.78
N GLY A 136 -17.32 6.04 -0.68
CA GLY A 136 -16.53 7.22 -0.35
C GLY A 136 -15.53 7.59 -1.44
N ILE A 137 -14.83 6.61 -2.00
CA ILE A 137 -13.87 6.82 -3.09
C ILE A 137 -14.57 7.29 -4.37
N VAL A 138 -15.71 6.70 -4.71
CA VAL A 138 -16.52 7.10 -5.88
C VAL A 138 -16.99 8.56 -5.73
N VAL A 139 -17.52 8.92 -4.57
CA VAL A 139 -17.96 10.30 -4.27
C VAL A 139 -16.79 11.27 -4.35
N PHE A 140 -15.64 10.90 -3.78
CA PHE A 140 -14.43 11.72 -3.86
C PHE A 140 -14.02 11.99 -5.32
N LYS A 141 -13.99 10.95 -6.15
CA LYS A 141 -13.61 11.09 -7.56
C LYS A 141 -14.62 11.87 -8.38
N LEU A 142 -15.92 11.70 -8.14
CA LEU A 142 -16.97 12.51 -8.78
C LEU A 142 -16.83 14.00 -8.43
N GLY A 143 -16.43 14.30 -7.20
CA GLY A 143 -16.12 15.67 -6.76
C GLY A 143 -14.98 16.32 -7.54
N ASP A 144 -13.91 15.57 -7.81
CA ASP A 144 -12.77 16.03 -8.60
C ASP A 144 -13.15 16.32 -10.06
N PHE A 145 -13.88 15.41 -10.70
CA PHE A 145 -14.38 15.62 -12.08
C PHE A 145 -15.22 16.91 -12.21
N ARG A 146 -16.06 17.18 -11.22
CA ARG A 146 -16.88 18.38 -11.20
C ARG A 146 -16.04 19.65 -11.07
N ARG A 147 -14.98 19.60 -10.27
CA ARG A 147 -14.07 20.72 -10.06
C ARG A 147 -13.27 21.05 -11.32
N ASP A 148 -12.79 20.03 -12.03
CA ASP A 148 -12.05 20.20 -13.28
C ASP A 148 -12.94 20.75 -14.40
N HIS A 149 -14.18 20.32 -14.50
CA HIS A 149 -15.14 20.88 -15.45
C HIS A 149 -15.42 22.37 -15.20
N ILE A 150 -15.58 22.77 -13.94
CA ILE A 150 -15.82 24.19 -13.59
C ILE A 150 -14.59 25.03 -13.90
N LYS A 151 -13.37 24.51 -13.65
CA LYS A 151 -12.13 25.23 -13.89
C LYS A 151 -11.86 25.43 -15.40
N ASN A 152 -12.23 24.47 -16.23
CA ASN A 152 -12.10 24.58 -17.69
C ASN A 152 -13.18 25.46 -18.37
N GLN A 153 -14.24 25.80 -17.65
CA GLN A 153 -15.31 26.70 -18.14
C GLN A 153 -15.16 28.15 -17.65
N ALA A 154 -14.21 28.43 -16.73
CA ALA A 154 -13.91 29.78 -16.32
C ALA A 154 -13.11 30.50 -17.43
N PRO A 155 -13.60 31.60 -18.01
CA PRO A 155 -12.83 32.36 -19.01
C PRO A 155 -11.55 32.88 -18.36
N SER A 156 -10.43 32.75 -19.07
CA SER A 156 -9.17 33.38 -18.72
C SER A 156 -9.39 34.90 -18.70
N ALA A 157 -9.47 35.47 -17.50
CA ALA A 157 -9.45 36.90 -17.29
C ALA A 157 -8.02 37.45 -17.41
#